data_21368101111994e73f8ae4a59829d4a2
#
_entry.id   21368101111994e73f8ae4a59829d4a2
#
_cell.length_a   1.000
_cell.length_b   1.000
_cell.length_c   1.000
_cell.angle_alpha   90.00
_cell.angle_beta   90.00
_cell.angle_gamma   90.00
#
_symmetry.space_group_name_H-M   'P 1'
#
loop_
_entity.id
_entity.type
_entity.pdbx_description
1 polymer ?
#
loop_
_entity_poly.entity_id
_entity_poly.type
_entity_poly.pdbx_seq_one_letter_code
_entity_poly.pdbx_strand_id
1 'polypeptide(L)'
;MRMEKDSLGELPVPDNAYYGIQTVRCAANYDVTDHTFNELPHVIRAMAEIKKACAVTNKEIGALDSDKADAIAQACDEVIAGKFPDQFPVNVWRSHGTGVNMNIN
;
A
#
# COMPACT_ATOMS: atom_id res chain seq x y z
N MET A 1 -11.41 -7.43 14.85
CA MET A 1 -10.58 -7.80 13.69
C MET A 1 -11.43 -8.48 12.65
N ARG A 2 -11.17 -8.22 11.39
CA ARG A 2 -11.79 -8.96 10.29
C ARG A 2 -10.88 -10.11 9.86
N MET A 3 -11.46 -11.21 9.40
CA MET A 3 -10.73 -12.33 8.84
C MET A 3 -10.60 -12.13 7.32
N GLU A 4 -9.38 -12.23 6.80
CA GLU A 4 -9.11 -12.24 5.37
C GLU A 4 -8.42 -13.54 4.98
N LYS A 5 -8.54 -13.90 3.71
CA LYS A 5 -8.01 -15.15 3.18
C LYS A 5 -7.18 -14.90 1.92
N ASP A 6 -6.06 -15.59 1.83
CA ASP A 6 -5.25 -15.68 0.60
C ASP A 6 -4.88 -17.14 0.33
N SER A 7 -3.95 -17.36 -0.60
CA SER A 7 -3.51 -18.72 -0.95
C SER A 7 -2.81 -19.48 0.18
N LEU A 8 -2.36 -18.78 1.22
CA LEU A 8 -1.68 -19.39 2.38
C LEU A 8 -2.62 -19.64 3.56
N GLY A 9 -3.88 -19.25 3.46
CA GLY A 9 -4.88 -19.44 4.51
C GLY A 9 -5.47 -18.15 5.02
N GLU A 10 -6.04 -18.21 6.21
CA GLU A 10 -6.74 -17.08 6.84
C GLU A 10 -5.89 -16.43 7.92
N LEU A 11 -5.96 -15.10 8.01
CA LEU A 11 -5.35 -14.32 9.09
C LEU A 11 -6.29 -13.19 9.53
N PRO A 12 -6.22 -12.81 10.82
CA PRO A 12 -6.91 -11.62 11.28
C PRO A 12 -6.20 -10.35 10.78
N VAL A 13 -6.99 -9.38 10.33
CA VAL A 13 -6.52 -8.05 9.91
C VAL A 13 -7.26 -7.02 10.77
N PRO A 14 -6.58 -5.98 11.29
CA PRO A 14 -7.26 -4.96 12.08
C PRO A 14 -8.41 -4.31 11.32
N ASP A 15 -9.53 -4.05 12.00
CA ASP A 15 -10.71 -3.50 11.34
C ASP A 15 -10.50 -2.12 10.77
N ASN A 16 -9.61 -1.34 11.38
CA ASN A 16 -9.27 0.02 10.94
C ASN A 16 -8.13 0.07 9.91
N ALA A 17 -7.61 -1.09 9.49
CA ALA A 17 -6.52 -1.13 8.51
C ALA A 17 -7.09 -1.01 7.10
N TYR A 18 -6.46 -0.14 6.30
CA TYR A 18 -6.71 -0.06 4.87
C TYR A 18 -5.90 -1.11 4.09
N TYR A 19 -4.79 -1.58 4.67
CA TYR A 19 -4.02 -2.67 4.08
C TYR A 19 -4.70 -4.03 4.34
N GLY A 20 -4.30 -5.03 3.53
CA GLY A 20 -4.90 -6.36 3.61
C GLY A 20 -3.97 -7.42 4.20
N ILE A 21 -4.41 -8.67 4.07
CA ILE A 21 -3.72 -9.85 4.63
C ILE A 21 -2.28 -9.99 4.16
N GLN A 22 -1.96 -9.67 2.92
CA GLN A 22 -0.59 -9.82 2.41
C GLN A 22 0.38 -8.85 3.07
N THR A 23 -0.07 -7.65 3.38
CA THR A 23 0.72 -6.69 4.15
C THR A 23 0.93 -7.19 5.58
N VAL A 24 -0.08 -7.77 6.22
CA VAL A 24 0.05 -8.38 7.55
C VAL A 24 1.10 -9.49 7.52
N ARG A 25 1.07 -10.39 6.53
CA ARG A 25 2.08 -11.45 6.39
C ARG A 25 3.48 -10.88 6.18
N CYS A 26 3.60 -9.87 5.34
CA CYS A 26 4.88 -9.24 5.07
C CYS A 26 5.47 -8.60 6.31
N ALA A 27 4.68 -7.87 7.07
CA ALA A 27 5.12 -7.24 8.32
C ALA A 27 5.61 -8.29 9.34
N ALA A 28 4.91 -9.41 9.44
CA ALA A 28 5.31 -10.51 10.34
C ALA A 28 6.59 -11.23 9.88
N ASN A 29 6.73 -11.46 8.56
CA ASN A 29 7.87 -12.21 8.01
C ASN A 29 9.18 -11.42 8.05
N TYR A 30 9.12 -10.10 8.02
CA TYR A 30 10.29 -9.22 7.90
C TYR A 30 10.40 -8.25 9.08
N ASP A 31 10.12 -8.74 10.28
CA ASP A 31 10.26 -7.99 11.53
C ASP A 31 11.73 -8.03 11.99
N VAL A 32 12.62 -7.40 11.22
CA VAL A 32 14.07 -7.44 11.44
C VAL A 32 14.62 -6.17 12.10
N THR A 33 13.87 -5.07 12.08
CA THR A 33 14.22 -3.82 12.78
C THR A 33 12.97 -3.21 13.40
N ASP A 34 13.14 -2.18 14.24
CA ASP A 34 12.04 -1.40 14.80
C ASP A 34 11.54 -0.30 13.84
N HIS A 35 12.08 -0.25 12.61
CA HIS A 35 11.79 0.80 11.63
C HIS A 35 10.86 0.30 10.52
N THR A 36 9.76 0.98 10.32
CA THR A 36 8.78 0.70 9.28
C THR A 36 8.66 1.86 8.29
N PHE A 37 7.98 1.62 7.17
CA PHE A 37 7.72 2.68 6.19
C PHE A 37 6.80 3.79 6.72
N ASN A 38 6.12 3.60 7.84
CA ASN A 38 5.44 4.70 8.54
C ASN A 38 6.38 5.85 8.90
N GLU A 39 7.67 5.55 9.09
CA GLU A 39 8.71 6.53 9.43
C GLU A 39 9.29 7.23 8.20
N LEU A 40 8.93 6.79 6.98
CA LEU A 40 9.47 7.31 5.72
C LEU A 40 8.36 7.91 4.85
N PRO A 41 7.70 8.99 5.29
CA PRO A 41 6.58 9.57 4.56
C PRO A 41 6.95 10.06 3.16
N HIS A 42 8.20 10.45 2.93
CA HIS A 42 8.66 10.87 1.61
C HIS A 42 8.68 9.72 0.59
N VAL A 43 9.05 8.52 1.03
CA VAL A 43 9.02 7.32 0.18
C VAL A 43 7.60 6.96 -0.20
N ILE A 44 6.70 6.95 0.78
CA ILE A 44 5.27 6.65 0.56
C ILE A 44 4.65 7.69 -0.39
N ARG A 45 4.94 8.96 -0.18
CA ARG A 45 4.47 10.03 -1.06
C ARG A 45 4.96 9.85 -2.49
N ALA A 46 6.25 9.57 -2.68
CA ALA A 46 6.83 9.37 -4.00
C ALA A 46 6.18 8.18 -4.72
N MET A 47 5.93 7.08 -4.02
CA MET A 47 5.25 5.92 -4.57
C MET A 47 3.81 6.23 -4.95
N ALA A 48 3.09 6.99 -4.13
CA ALA A 48 1.73 7.41 -4.43
C ALA A 48 1.69 8.32 -5.68
N GLU A 49 2.67 9.21 -5.84
CA GLU A 49 2.80 10.05 -7.04
C GLU A 49 3.01 9.21 -8.29
N ILE A 50 3.87 8.18 -8.23
CA ILE A 50 4.08 7.23 -9.33
C ILE A 50 2.81 6.48 -9.67
N LYS A 51 2.11 5.94 -8.68
CA LYS A 51 0.85 5.20 -8.88
C LYS A 51 -0.23 6.10 -9.50
N LYS A 52 -0.32 7.34 -9.07
CA LYS A 52 -1.23 8.32 -9.66
C LYS A 52 -0.92 8.58 -11.13
N ALA A 53 0.36 8.81 -11.45
CA ALA A 53 0.80 9.02 -12.83
C ALA A 53 0.46 7.81 -13.71
N CYS A 54 0.68 6.60 -13.21
CA CYS A 54 0.32 5.37 -13.92
C CYS A 54 -1.19 5.28 -14.16
N ALA A 55 -2.01 5.58 -13.16
CA ALA A 55 -3.47 5.53 -13.28
C ALA A 55 -3.98 6.53 -14.32
N VAL A 56 -3.48 7.76 -14.29
CA VAL A 56 -3.86 8.81 -15.24
C VAL A 56 -3.46 8.43 -16.67
N THR A 57 -2.23 7.96 -16.85
CA THR A 57 -1.73 7.53 -18.16
C THR A 57 -2.53 6.36 -18.70
N ASN A 58 -2.78 5.33 -17.89
CA ASN A 58 -3.52 4.16 -18.30
C ASN A 58 -4.98 4.47 -18.63
N LYS A 59 -5.56 5.46 -17.97
CA LYS A 59 -6.88 5.99 -18.33
C LYS A 59 -6.86 6.61 -19.73
N GLU A 60 -5.87 7.48 -20.00
CA GLU A 60 -5.75 8.18 -21.28
C GLU A 60 -5.58 7.24 -22.47
N ILE A 61 -4.81 6.16 -22.31
CA ILE A 61 -4.58 5.19 -23.38
C ILE A 61 -5.65 4.08 -23.43
N GLY A 62 -6.67 4.14 -22.57
CA GLY A 62 -7.76 3.17 -22.55
C GLY A 62 -7.42 1.81 -21.93
N ALA A 63 -6.26 1.69 -21.24
CA ALA A 63 -5.85 0.45 -20.60
C ALA A 63 -6.49 0.24 -19.22
N LEU A 64 -7.05 1.28 -18.62
CA LEU A 64 -7.70 1.25 -17.32
C LEU A 64 -9.05 1.95 -17.40
N ASP A 65 -10.09 1.32 -16.85
CA ASP A 65 -11.42 1.89 -16.75
C ASP A 65 -11.38 3.27 -16.08
N SER A 66 -12.12 4.23 -16.64
CA SER A 66 -12.12 5.61 -16.19
C SER A 66 -12.51 5.76 -14.72
N ASP A 67 -13.55 5.05 -14.28
CA ASP A 67 -14.03 5.14 -12.89
C ASP A 67 -13.01 4.58 -11.91
N LYS A 68 -12.35 3.48 -12.28
CA LYS A 68 -11.27 2.89 -11.48
C LYS A 68 -10.06 3.81 -11.41
N ALA A 69 -9.67 4.38 -12.54
CA ALA A 69 -8.54 5.32 -12.60
C ALA A 69 -8.78 6.53 -11.72
N ASP A 70 -9.98 7.10 -11.75
CA ASP A 70 -10.33 8.26 -10.92
C ASP A 70 -10.31 7.91 -9.43
N ALA A 71 -10.81 6.73 -9.05
CA ALA A 71 -10.77 6.27 -7.67
C ALA A 71 -9.33 6.05 -7.17
N ILE A 72 -8.47 5.46 -8.00
CA ILE A 72 -7.06 5.27 -7.68
C ILE A 72 -6.35 6.61 -7.52
N ALA A 73 -6.58 7.56 -8.44
CA ALA A 73 -5.98 8.89 -8.37
C ALA A 73 -6.41 9.63 -7.09
N GLN A 74 -7.67 9.53 -6.71
CA GLN A 74 -8.18 10.12 -5.48
C GLN A 74 -7.51 9.48 -4.25
N ALA A 75 -7.40 8.17 -4.20
CA ALA A 75 -6.72 7.47 -3.12
C ALA A 75 -5.25 7.90 -3.02
N CYS A 76 -4.56 8.03 -4.15
CA CYS A 76 -3.19 8.54 -4.19
C CYS A 76 -3.08 9.95 -3.62
N ASP A 77 -4.02 10.85 -3.95
CA ASP A 77 -4.03 12.21 -3.42
C ASP A 77 -4.20 12.22 -1.90
N GLU A 78 -5.00 11.33 -1.34
CA GLU A 78 -5.17 11.21 0.10
C GLU A 78 -3.89 10.70 0.78
N VAL A 79 -3.20 9.74 0.17
CA VAL A 79 -1.89 9.26 0.65
C VAL A 79 -0.86 10.39 0.59
N ILE A 80 -0.78 11.13 -0.52
CA ILE A 80 0.13 12.27 -0.70
C ILE A 80 -0.12 13.35 0.36
N ALA A 81 -1.38 13.57 0.73
CA ALA A 81 -1.77 14.53 1.76
C ALA A 81 -1.43 14.06 3.19
N GLY A 82 -0.93 12.84 3.36
CA GLY A 82 -0.51 12.31 4.65
C GLY A 82 -1.67 11.87 5.55
N LYS A 83 -2.80 11.48 4.98
CA LYS A 83 -3.99 11.08 5.76
C LYS A 83 -3.87 9.72 6.44
N PHE A 84 -2.86 8.92 6.09
CA PHE A 84 -2.70 7.55 6.58
C PHE A 84 -1.31 7.33 7.21
N PRO A 85 -1.01 7.99 8.33
CA PRO A 85 0.35 7.95 8.90
C PRO A 85 0.75 6.61 9.51
N ASP A 86 -0.21 5.71 9.74
CA ASP A 86 -0.03 4.43 10.42
C ASP A 86 -0.38 3.21 9.54
N GLN A 87 -0.56 3.40 8.24
CA GLN A 87 -1.00 2.33 7.34
C GLN A 87 0.12 1.63 6.59
N PHE A 88 1.39 1.92 6.91
CA PHE A 88 2.56 1.36 6.21
C PHE A 88 3.49 0.63 7.18
N PRO A 89 3.04 -0.51 7.77
CA PRO A 89 3.77 -1.20 8.82
C PRO A 89 4.88 -2.12 8.34
N VAL A 90 5.15 -2.16 7.03
CA VAL A 90 6.19 -3.02 6.47
C VAL A 90 7.57 -2.51 6.86
N ASN A 91 8.45 -3.43 7.26
CA ASN A 91 9.81 -3.10 7.68
C ASN A 91 10.63 -2.50 6.54
N VAL A 92 11.43 -1.47 6.85
CA VAL A 92 12.27 -0.79 5.85
C VAL A 92 13.36 -1.70 5.28
N TRP A 93 13.80 -2.70 6.04
CA TRP A 93 14.80 -3.69 5.62
C TRP A 93 14.13 -4.86 4.88
N ARG A 94 13.48 -4.53 3.77
CA ARG A 94 12.88 -5.48 2.85
C ARG A 94 13.70 -5.55 1.58
N SER A 95 13.94 -6.75 1.07
CA SER A 95 14.64 -6.91 -0.20
C SER A 95 13.78 -6.42 -1.37
N HIS A 96 14.40 -5.70 -2.29
CA HIS A 96 13.84 -5.35 -3.61
C HIS A 96 12.62 -4.43 -3.62
N GLY A 97 12.22 -3.87 -2.49
CA GLY A 97 11.09 -2.93 -2.44
C GLY A 97 9.71 -3.53 -2.67
N THR A 98 9.60 -4.83 -2.86
CA THR A 98 8.33 -5.52 -3.14
C THR A 98 7.32 -5.32 -2.03
N GLY A 99 7.77 -5.34 -0.77
CA GLY A 99 6.90 -5.18 0.39
C GLY A 99 6.23 -3.83 0.44
N VAL A 100 6.96 -2.75 0.22
CA VAL A 100 6.37 -1.41 0.23
C VAL A 100 5.44 -1.20 -0.97
N ASN A 101 5.78 -1.74 -2.13
CA ASN A 101 4.90 -1.68 -3.29
C ASN A 101 3.56 -2.39 -3.03
N MET A 102 3.60 -3.56 -2.44
CA MET A 102 2.41 -4.31 -2.07
C MET A 102 1.58 -3.56 -1.02
N ASN A 103 2.24 -2.96 -0.04
CA ASN A 103 1.59 -2.20 1.02
C ASN A 103 0.89 -0.96 0.49
N ILE A 104 1.52 -0.21 -0.43
CA ILE A 104 0.91 0.99 -1.02
C ILE A 104 -0.30 0.65 -1.89
N ASN A 105 -0.28 -0.49 -2.59
CA ASN A 105 -1.40 -0.97 -3.38
C ASN A 105 -2.60 -1.33 -2.52
#